data_8aba1e5087afde6b9fd96c2a2548d745
#
_entry.id   8aba1e5087afde6b9fd96c2a2548d745
#
_cell.length_a   1.000
_cell.length_b   1.000
_cell.length_c   1.000
_cell.angle_alpha   90.00
_cell.angle_beta   90.00
_cell.angle_gamma   90.00
#
_symmetry.space_group_name_H-M   'P 1'
#
loop_
_entity.id
_entity.type
_entity.pdbx_description
1 polymer ?
#
loop_
_entity_poly.entity_id
_entity_poly.type
_entity_poly.pdbx_seq_one_letter_code
_entity_poly.pdbx_strand_id
1 'polypeptide(L)'
;MHGQLFSEFKEFFPENNVEYFVSYYDYYQPESYIPQSDTYIEKDASINDEIDKLRHSATASLFETRDVIIVASVSCIYGLGDPIDYEHMIISLRPGMQVSRDVVLKKLINMQYTRNEIDFKRGTFRAKGDIVEIYPSDRGESAIRAEFWGDEIEKISEINPLTGKTIGLREHVMIFPNSHYVTSKDKMERAIISIEKEKQEQIEFFKSQNKLIEAQRIEERTNFDIEMMKETGFCQGIENYSRHISGRAPGSAPFTLFDYFPKDFLLLIDESHATIPQVRAMYNGDRARKDSLVKYGFRLPSAYDNRPLMFNEFEERVNQVLFVSATPADYEKEHSKDNVVEQIIRPTGLLDPKIEVKPVQNQVDDLIEQIRLRVQKNERVLVTTLTKKMAEDLTSYLKSLDIKVNYMHSDIKALERMEIIRNLRLRRI
;
A
#
# COMPACT_ATOMS: atom_id res chain seq x y z
N MET A 1 -11.92 9.95 -0.82
CA MET A 1 -11.06 11.12 -0.56
C MET A 1 -9.66 10.94 -1.16
N HIS A 2 -8.82 9.98 -0.73
CA HIS A 2 -7.46 9.80 -1.28
C HIS A 2 -7.41 9.64 -2.81
N GLY A 3 -8.27 8.80 -3.40
CA GLY A 3 -8.29 8.60 -4.85
C GLY A 3 -8.72 9.83 -5.64
N GLN A 4 -9.56 10.68 -5.06
CA GLN A 4 -9.95 11.96 -5.66
C GLN A 4 -8.77 12.92 -5.67
N LEU A 5 -8.10 13.10 -4.51
CA LEU A 5 -6.90 13.96 -4.42
C LEU A 5 -5.81 13.51 -5.38
N PHE A 6 -5.58 12.19 -5.50
CA PHE A 6 -4.62 11.63 -6.43
C PHE A 6 -4.95 12.02 -7.89
N SER A 7 -6.22 11.88 -8.31
CA SER A 7 -6.64 12.27 -9.66
C SER A 7 -6.52 13.76 -9.90
N GLU A 8 -6.94 14.59 -8.94
CA GLU A 8 -6.88 16.05 -9.05
C GLU A 8 -5.42 16.54 -9.10
N PHE A 9 -4.53 15.99 -8.27
CA PHE A 9 -3.11 16.36 -8.31
C PHE A 9 -2.44 15.94 -9.62
N LYS A 10 -2.80 14.80 -10.21
CA LYS A 10 -2.33 14.44 -11.55
C LYS A 10 -2.75 15.43 -12.63
N GLU A 11 -3.93 16.02 -12.50
CA GLU A 11 -4.40 17.07 -13.42
C GLU A 11 -3.70 18.40 -13.15
N PHE A 12 -3.43 18.75 -11.88
CA PHE A 12 -2.78 20.01 -11.52
C PHE A 12 -1.27 20.01 -11.75
N PHE A 13 -0.64 18.84 -11.64
CA PHE A 13 0.80 18.67 -11.76
C PHE A 13 1.16 17.63 -12.82
N PRO A 14 0.82 17.89 -14.12
CA PRO A 14 0.98 16.91 -15.19
C PRO A 14 2.43 16.56 -15.51
N GLU A 15 3.39 17.43 -15.16
CA GLU A 15 4.82 17.23 -15.39
C GLU A 15 5.57 16.65 -14.18
N ASN A 16 4.89 16.51 -13.03
CA ASN A 16 5.47 15.99 -11.82
C ASN A 16 5.06 14.53 -11.58
N ASN A 17 5.84 13.81 -10.78
CA ASN A 17 5.49 12.46 -10.37
C ASN A 17 4.45 12.49 -9.25
N VAL A 18 3.20 12.27 -9.60
CA VAL A 18 2.10 12.14 -8.64
C VAL A 18 1.80 10.67 -8.43
N GLU A 19 2.00 10.19 -7.22
CA GLU A 19 1.97 8.78 -6.85
C GLU A 19 0.90 8.49 -5.80
N TYR A 20 0.52 7.20 -5.69
CA TYR A 20 -0.55 6.76 -4.81
C TYR A 20 -0.08 5.63 -3.89
N PHE A 21 -0.18 5.83 -2.58
CA PHE A 21 0.28 4.87 -1.58
C PHE A 21 -0.79 4.60 -0.52
N VAL A 22 -1.63 3.61 -0.77
CA VAL A 22 -2.70 3.19 0.15
C VAL A 22 -2.57 1.71 0.48
N SER A 23 -3.44 1.18 1.35
CA SER A 23 -3.50 -0.26 1.58
C SER A 23 -3.81 -1.00 0.28
N TYR A 24 -3.00 -2.01 -0.04
CA TYR A 24 -3.13 -2.79 -1.27
C TYR A 24 -4.03 -4.02 -1.15
N TYR A 25 -4.68 -4.18 0.00
CA TYR A 25 -5.62 -5.28 0.22
C TYR A 25 -7.03 -4.92 -0.25
N ASP A 26 -7.59 -5.72 -1.16
CA ASP A 26 -9.03 -5.71 -1.46
C ASP A 26 -9.84 -6.32 -0.33
N TYR A 27 -9.29 -7.38 0.27
CA TYR A 27 -9.78 -8.02 1.48
C TYR A 27 -8.60 -8.28 2.41
N TYR A 28 -8.80 -8.04 3.68
CA TYR A 28 -7.77 -8.28 4.69
C TYR A 28 -8.39 -8.76 6.00
N GLN A 29 -8.14 -10.03 6.31
CA GLN A 29 -8.37 -10.60 7.62
C GLN A 29 -7.03 -10.80 8.30
N PRO A 30 -6.70 -10.02 9.34
CA PRO A 30 -5.45 -10.18 10.05
C PRO A 30 -5.42 -11.52 10.79
N GLU A 31 -4.24 -12.13 10.85
CA GLU A 31 -3.98 -13.25 11.73
C GLU A 31 -4.35 -12.89 13.17
N SER A 32 -5.13 -13.74 13.83
CA SER A 32 -5.54 -13.51 15.22
C SER A 32 -5.83 -14.81 15.95
N TYR A 33 -5.79 -14.78 17.28
CA TYR A 33 -6.15 -15.89 18.11
C TYR A 33 -7.11 -15.45 19.21
N ILE A 34 -8.21 -16.18 19.36
CA ILE A 34 -9.26 -15.94 20.35
C ILE A 34 -9.15 -17.02 21.44
N PRO A 35 -8.52 -16.72 22.58
CA PRO A 35 -8.28 -17.74 23.61
C PRO A 35 -9.54 -18.38 24.21
N GLN A 36 -10.66 -17.60 24.29
CA GLN A 36 -11.90 -18.07 24.88
C GLN A 36 -12.54 -19.24 24.12
N SER A 37 -12.38 -19.27 22.79
CA SER A 37 -12.93 -20.31 21.92
C SER A 37 -11.86 -21.22 21.32
N ASP A 38 -10.59 -21.07 21.72
CA ASP A 38 -9.42 -21.73 21.11
C ASP A 38 -9.44 -21.68 19.59
N THR A 39 -9.79 -20.49 19.05
CA THR A 39 -9.97 -20.29 17.63
C THR A 39 -8.78 -19.50 17.06
N TYR A 40 -7.99 -20.17 16.22
CA TYR A 40 -6.98 -19.50 15.41
C TYR A 40 -7.57 -19.09 14.07
N ILE A 41 -7.40 -17.82 13.74
CA ILE A 41 -7.82 -17.24 12.46
C ILE A 41 -6.54 -16.96 11.68
N GLU A 42 -6.36 -17.73 10.61
CA GLU A 42 -5.23 -17.51 9.71
C GLU A 42 -5.35 -16.17 8.97
N LYS A 43 -4.19 -15.57 8.65
CA LYS A 43 -4.17 -14.37 7.79
C LYS A 43 -4.76 -14.74 6.43
N ASP A 44 -5.84 -14.08 6.05
CA ASP A 44 -6.42 -14.17 4.71
C ASP A 44 -6.42 -12.78 4.07
N ALA A 45 -5.87 -12.68 2.88
CA ALA A 45 -5.72 -11.39 2.22
C ALA A 45 -5.74 -11.56 0.70
N SER A 46 -6.50 -10.72 0.05
CA SER A 46 -6.52 -10.56 -1.39
C SER A 46 -5.82 -9.25 -1.76
N ILE A 47 -4.72 -9.36 -2.49
CA ILE A 47 -3.94 -8.21 -2.95
C ILE A 47 -4.56 -7.66 -4.24
N ASN A 48 -4.70 -6.34 -4.30
CA ASN A 48 -5.06 -5.64 -5.52
C ASN A 48 -3.79 -5.33 -6.31
N ASP A 49 -3.58 -6.01 -7.42
CA ASP A 49 -2.36 -5.88 -8.25
C ASP A 49 -2.14 -4.44 -8.76
N GLU A 50 -3.22 -3.70 -9.03
CA GLU A 50 -3.12 -2.32 -9.51
C GLU A 50 -2.65 -1.38 -8.39
N ILE A 51 -3.18 -1.54 -7.17
CA ILE A 51 -2.74 -0.75 -6.02
C ILE A 51 -1.32 -1.14 -5.59
N ASP A 52 -0.99 -2.43 -5.66
CA ASP A 52 0.37 -2.90 -5.38
C ASP A 52 1.39 -2.29 -6.35
N LYS A 53 1.08 -2.25 -7.66
CA LYS A 53 1.86 -1.53 -8.66
C LYS A 53 2.07 -0.06 -8.30
N LEU A 54 1.00 0.65 -7.91
CA LEU A 54 1.08 2.06 -7.54
C LEU A 54 1.95 2.28 -6.29
N ARG A 55 1.96 1.34 -5.35
CA ARG A 55 2.87 1.41 -4.18
C ARG A 55 4.33 1.23 -4.57
N HIS A 56 4.62 0.28 -5.47
CA HIS A 56 5.97 0.12 -6.03
C HIS A 56 6.40 1.35 -6.83
N SER A 57 5.50 1.92 -7.63
CA SER A 57 5.74 3.18 -8.36
C SER A 57 6.08 4.32 -7.40
N ALA A 58 5.34 4.47 -6.31
CA ALA A 58 5.58 5.53 -5.32
C ALA A 58 6.97 5.42 -4.68
N THR A 59 7.39 4.22 -4.28
CA THR A 59 8.74 4.03 -3.72
C THR A 59 9.85 4.19 -4.76
N ALA A 60 9.64 3.72 -5.99
CA ALA A 60 10.59 3.89 -7.08
C ALA A 60 10.81 5.37 -7.42
N SER A 61 9.73 6.15 -7.55
CA SER A 61 9.80 7.58 -7.85
C SER A 61 10.63 8.38 -6.84
N LEU A 62 10.61 7.99 -5.56
CA LEU A 62 11.42 8.64 -4.51
C LEU A 62 12.94 8.45 -4.70
N PHE A 63 13.36 7.40 -5.41
CA PHE A 63 14.76 7.17 -5.76
C PHE A 63 15.14 7.75 -7.14
N GLU A 64 14.16 7.94 -8.03
CA GLU A 64 14.42 8.45 -9.38
C GLU A 64 14.52 9.98 -9.41
N THR A 65 13.69 10.67 -8.63
CA THR A 65 13.56 12.13 -8.74
C THR A 65 13.16 12.77 -7.41
N ARG A 66 13.29 14.10 -7.31
CA ARG A 66 12.88 14.87 -6.12
C ARG A 66 11.51 15.53 -6.26
N ASP A 67 10.97 15.66 -7.45
CA ASP A 67 9.70 16.28 -7.75
C ASP A 67 8.54 15.27 -7.66
N VAL A 68 8.35 14.73 -6.46
CA VAL A 68 7.38 13.67 -6.18
C VAL A 68 6.32 14.15 -5.21
N ILE A 69 5.06 13.91 -5.55
CA ILE A 69 3.90 14.10 -4.68
C ILE A 69 3.29 12.72 -4.41
N ILE A 70 3.23 12.31 -3.15
CA ILE A 70 2.59 11.03 -2.79
C ILE A 70 1.30 11.29 -2.03
N VAL A 71 0.18 10.84 -2.58
CA VAL A 71 -1.09 10.79 -1.88
C VAL A 71 -1.19 9.46 -1.15
N ALA A 72 -1.10 9.49 0.17
CA ALA A 72 -1.07 8.30 1.00
C ALA A 72 -2.25 8.22 1.97
N SER A 73 -2.65 7.00 2.32
CA SER A 73 -3.49 6.74 3.49
C SER A 73 -2.63 6.52 4.73
N VAL A 74 -3.27 6.31 5.88
CA VAL A 74 -2.57 5.96 7.13
C VAL A 74 -1.68 4.70 7.00
N SER A 75 -1.80 3.93 5.92
CA SER A 75 -0.91 2.79 5.65
C SER A 75 0.57 3.20 5.50
N CYS A 76 0.88 4.48 5.29
CA CYS A 76 2.24 5.01 5.23
C CYS A 76 3.03 4.91 6.55
N ILE A 77 2.35 4.76 7.70
CA ILE A 77 3.01 4.56 9.01
C ILE A 77 3.32 3.10 9.32
N TYR A 78 2.90 2.16 8.47
CA TYR A 78 3.20 0.73 8.64
C TYR A 78 4.57 0.36 8.09
N GLY A 79 5.12 -0.73 8.66
CA GLY A 79 6.44 -1.23 8.28
C GLY A 79 6.57 -1.54 6.80
N LEU A 80 7.67 -1.07 6.23
CA LEU A 80 8.23 -1.44 4.94
C LEU A 80 9.63 -2.05 5.14
N GLY A 81 10.25 -2.50 4.05
CA GLY A 81 11.65 -2.92 4.06
C GLY A 81 12.61 -1.76 4.34
N ASP A 82 13.86 -2.10 4.59
CA ASP A 82 14.94 -1.13 4.76
C ASP A 82 15.19 -0.38 3.44
N PRO A 83 15.05 0.96 3.39
CA PRO A 83 15.29 1.73 2.16
C PRO A 83 16.72 1.60 1.64
N ILE A 84 17.71 1.39 2.51
CA ILE A 84 19.12 1.19 2.11
C ILE A 84 19.25 -0.15 1.37
N ASP A 85 18.63 -1.21 1.88
CA ASP A 85 18.64 -2.50 1.19
C ASP A 85 17.90 -2.43 -0.14
N TYR A 86 16.77 -1.71 -0.17
CA TYR A 86 16.00 -1.49 -1.39
C TYR A 86 16.83 -0.75 -2.45
N GLU A 87 17.53 0.32 -2.07
CA GLU A 87 18.41 1.10 -2.95
C GLU A 87 19.58 0.27 -3.50
N HIS A 88 20.24 -0.51 -2.63
CA HIS A 88 21.38 -1.35 -3.03
C HIS A 88 20.99 -2.48 -4.00
N MET A 89 19.71 -2.86 -4.02
CA MET A 89 19.22 -3.88 -4.93
C MET A 89 18.82 -3.34 -6.30
N ILE A 90 18.71 -2.02 -6.49
CA ILE A 90 18.36 -1.41 -7.77
C ILE A 90 19.39 -1.81 -8.84
N ILE A 91 18.90 -2.23 -10.00
CA ILE A 91 19.72 -2.50 -11.16
C ILE A 91 19.64 -1.32 -12.12
N SER A 92 20.76 -0.64 -12.33
CA SER A 92 20.92 0.38 -13.38
C SER A 92 21.53 -0.25 -14.62
N LEU A 93 20.84 -0.13 -15.76
CA LEU A 93 21.29 -0.67 -17.06
C LEU A 93 21.43 0.46 -18.08
N ARG A 94 22.50 0.41 -18.88
CA ARG A 94 22.78 1.37 -19.97
C ARG A 94 23.39 0.64 -21.15
N PRO A 95 23.10 1.07 -22.39
CA PRO A 95 23.86 0.60 -23.57
C PRO A 95 25.38 0.86 -23.39
N GLY A 96 26.21 -0.08 -23.81
CA GLY A 96 27.68 -0.04 -23.63
C GLY A 96 28.15 -0.52 -22.24
N MET A 97 27.26 -0.86 -21.32
CA MET A 97 27.63 -1.34 -19.99
C MET A 97 28.23 -2.75 -20.07
N GLN A 98 29.44 -2.91 -19.50
CA GLN A 98 30.13 -4.19 -19.38
C GLN A 98 29.57 -4.98 -18.19
N VAL A 99 28.66 -5.88 -18.46
CA VAL A 99 28.02 -6.77 -17.48
C VAL A 99 27.50 -8.02 -18.17
N SER A 100 27.82 -9.19 -17.65
CA SER A 100 27.29 -10.42 -18.24
C SER A 100 25.80 -10.59 -17.98
N ARG A 101 25.11 -11.19 -18.95
CA ARG A 101 23.69 -11.56 -18.84
C ARG A 101 23.41 -12.31 -17.53
N ASP A 102 24.24 -13.29 -17.19
CA ASP A 102 24.05 -14.14 -16.02
C ASP A 102 24.14 -13.37 -14.70
N VAL A 103 24.95 -12.32 -14.63
CA VAL A 103 24.99 -11.40 -13.48
C VAL A 103 23.67 -10.67 -13.34
N VAL A 104 23.11 -10.17 -14.45
CA VAL A 104 21.79 -9.50 -14.42
C VAL A 104 20.69 -10.47 -13.99
N LEU A 105 20.67 -11.70 -14.53
CA LEU A 105 19.68 -12.71 -14.14
C LEU A 105 19.76 -13.06 -12.65
N LYS A 106 20.96 -13.23 -12.09
CA LYS A 106 21.16 -13.45 -10.65
C LYS A 106 20.65 -12.29 -9.80
N LYS A 107 20.94 -11.04 -10.23
CA LYS A 107 20.42 -9.85 -9.54
C LYS A 107 18.90 -9.80 -9.55
N LEU A 108 18.24 -10.10 -10.69
CA LEU A 108 16.78 -10.16 -10.77
C LEU A 108 16.17 -11.18 -9.81
N ILE A 109 16.77 -12.37 -9.68
CA ILE A 109 16.33 -13.39 -8.72
C ILE A 109 16.47 -12.85 -7.28
N ASN A 110 17.60 -12.22 -6.95
CA ASN A 110 17.82 -11.63 -5.62
C ASN A 110 16.82 -10.50 -5.31
N MET A 111 16.33 -9.80 -6.33
CA MET A 111 15.29 -8.78 -6.25
C MET A 111 13.86 -9.36 -6.20
N GLN A 112 13.73 -10.69 -6.07
CA GLN A 112 12.44 -11.41 -5.99
C GLN A 112 11.65 -11.40 -7.32
N TYR A 113 12.31 -11.19 -8.48
CA TYR A 113 11.68 -11.45 -9.77
C TYR A 113 11.65 -12.95 -10.05
N THR A 114 10.54 -13.41 -10.61
CA THR A 114 10.37 -14.81 -10.99
C THR A 114 10.66 -15.00 -12.48
N ARG A 115 11.48 -16.01 -12.81
CA ARG A 115 11.67 -16.38 -14.21
C ARG A 115 10.43 -17.10 -14.75
N ASN A 116 9.83 -16.56 -15.80
CA ASN A 116 8.66 -17.16 -16.44
C ASN A 116 8.68 -16.89 -17.94
N GLU A 117 8.82 -17.96 -18.72
CA GLU A 117 8.89 -17.88 -20.18
C GLU A 117 7.50 -17.85 -20.83
N ILE A 118 6.44 -18.30 -20.12
CA ILE A 118 5.09 -18.49 -20.65
C ILE A 118 4.17 -17.33 -20.24
N ASP A 119 4.06 -17.11 -18.92
CA ASP A 119 3.21 -16.06 -18.33
C ASP A 119 4.06 -14.84 -17.98
N PHE A 120 4.25 -13.96 -18.98
CA PHE A 120 5.05 -12.76 -18.82
C PHE A 120 4.20 -11.63 -18.27
N LYS A 121 4.26 -11.48 -16.97
CA LYS A 121 3.51 -10.48 -16.20
C LYS A 121 4.41 -9.65 -15.29
N ARG A 122 3.86 -8.64 -14.64
CA ARG A 122 4.55 -7.79 -13.70
C ARG A 122 5.31 -8.61 -12.63
N GLY A 123 6.54 -8.25 -12.33
CA GLY A 123 7.42 -8.97 -11.40
C GLY A 123 8.04 -10.25 -11.97
N THR A 124 7.96 -10.46 -13.29
CA THR A 124 8.62 -11.59 -13.94
C THR A 124 9.68 -11.13 -14.94
N PHE A 125 10.59 -12.03 -15.27
CA PHE A 125 11.54 -11.87 -16.37
C PHE A 125 11.60 -13.14 -17.19
N ARG A 126 12.03 -13.02 -18.45
CA ARG A 126 12.35 -14.13 -19.33
C ARG A 126 13.66 -13.89 -20.05
N ALA A 127 14.38 -14.96 -20.39
CA ALA A 127 15.68 -14.88 -21.05
C ALA A 127 15.76 -15.90 -22.19
N LYS A 128 15.97 -15.39 -23.41
CA LYS A 128 16.04 -16.22 -24.61
C LYS A 128 17.24 -15.80 -25.45
N GLY A 129 18.24 -16.67 -25.60
CA GLY A 129 19.50 -16.34 -26.24
C GLY A 129 20.19 -15.18 -25.49
N ASP A 130 20.56 -14.15 -26.23
CA ASP A 130 21.24 -12.96 -25.69
C ASP A 130 20.26 -11.84 -25.27
N ILE A 131 18.96 -12.15 -25.16
CA ILE A 131 17.92 -11.21 -24.81
C ILE A 131 17.39 -11.51 -23.41
N VAL A 132 17.30 -10.47 -22.59
CA VAL A 132 16.60 -10.51 -21.29
C VAL A 132 15.45 -9.51 -21.34
N GLU A 133 14.24 -9.99 -21.11
CA GLU A 133 13.05 -9.16 -20.99
C GLU A 133 12.57 -9.16 -19.54
N ILE A 134 12.35 -7.98 -19.00
CA ILE A 134 11.98 -7.74 -17.60
C ILE A 134 10.67 -6.98 -17.58
N TYR A 135 9.69 -7.46 -16.82
CA TYR A 135 8.46 -6.72 -16.59
C TYR A 135 8.51 -6.11 -15.18
N PRO A 136 8.89 -4.82 -15.05
CA PRO A 136 9.12 -4.19 -13.76
C PRO A 136 7.89 -4.17 -12.86
N SER A 137 8.10 -4.18 -11.54
CA SER A 137 7.03 -4.18 -10.54
C SER A 137 6.30 -2.84 -10.43
N ASP A 138 6.98 -1.76 -10.78
CA ASP A 138 6.51 -0.36 -10.73
C ASP A 138 5.76 0.09 -11.99
N ARG A 139 5.79 -0.71 -13.08
CA ARG A 139 5.20 -0.35 -14.38
C ARG A 139 4.05 -1.29 -14.76
N GLY A 140 3.05 -0.75 -15.47
CA GLY A 140 1.86 -1.52 -15.85
C GLY A 140 1.67 -1.75 -17.35
N GLU A 141 2.29 -0.95 -18.22
CA GLU A 141 1.99 -0.95 -19.66
C GLU A 141 3.18 -1.32 -20.53
N SER A 142 4.38 -1.37 -19.96
CA SER A 142 5.60 -1.63 -20.71
C SER A 142 6.57 -2.54 -19.96
N ALA A 143 7.35 -3.30 -20.70
CA ALA A 143 8.45 -4.10 -20.21
C ALA A 143 9.77 -3.62 -20.82
N ILE A 144 10.88 -4.00 -20.22
CA ILE A 144 12.21 -3.64 -20.66
C ILE A 144 12.86 -4.84 -21.32
N ARG A 145 13.42 -4.64 -22.52
CA ARG A 145 14.24 -5.61 -23.22
C ARG A 145 15.68 -5.12 -23.26
N ALA A 146 16.60 -5.91 -22.70
CA ALA A 146 18.05 -5.71 -22.81
C ALA A 146 18.62 -6.77 -23.76
N GLU A 147 19.29 -6.31 -24.79
CA GLU A 147 19.98 -7.13 -25.80
C GLU A 147 21.47 -7.12 -25.51
N PHE A 148 22.09 -8.30 -25.40
CA PHE A 148 23.50 -8.47 -25.03
C PHE A 148 24.32 -8.91 -26.24
N TRP A 149 25.56 -8.41 -26.33
CA TRP A 149 26.60 -8.91 -27.19
C TRP A 149 27.80 -9.35 -26.35
N GLY A 150 27.90 -10.65 -26.09
CA GLY A 150 28.83 -11.17 -25.09
C GLY A 150 28.52 -10.65 -23.68
N ASP A 151 29.47 -9.97 -23.08
CA ASP A 151 29.35 -9.35 -21.73
C ASP A 151 29.04 -7.85 -21.79
N GLU A 152 28.51 -7.35 -22.90
CA GLU A 152 28.11 -5.96 -23.06
C GLU A 152 26.61 -5.84 -23.38
N ILE A 153 25.96 -4.85 -22.80
CA ILE A 153 24.59 -4.48 -23.19
C ILE A 153 24.67 -3.64 -24.47
N GLU A 154 24.26 -4.20 -25.59
CA GLU A 154 24.25 -3.51 -26.89
C GLU A 154 23.11 -2.50 -26.96
N LYS A 155 21.92 -2.89 -26.49
CA LYS A 155 20.70 -2.10 -26.66
C LYS A 155 19.69 -2.31 -25.57
N ILE A 156 18.98 -1.26 -25.21
CA ILE A 156 17.85 -1.30 -24.29
C ILE A 156 16.62 -0.73 -24.99
N SER A 157 15.52 -1.48 -24.96
CA SER A 157 14.24 -1.09 -25.55
C SER A 157 13.12 -1.23 -24.55
N GLU A 158 12.18 -0.31 -24.62
CA GLU A 158 10.88 -0.46 -23.99
C GLU A 158 9.95 -1.19 -24.96
N ILE A 159 9.26 -2.22 -24.50
CA ILE A 159 8.42 -3.08 -25.31
C ILE A 159 7.02 -3.20 -24.74
N ASN A 160 6.05 -3.46 -25.59
CA ASN A 160 4.72 -3.88 -25.16
C ASN A 160 4.78 -5.36 -24.71
N PRO A 161 4.42 -5.69 -23.46
CA PRO A 161 4.60 -7.04 -22.93
C PRO A 161 3.74 -8.10 -23.59
N LEU A 162 2.60 -7.73 -24.18
CA LEU A 162 1.68 -8.65 -24.85
C LEU A 162 2.12 -8.96 -26.29
N THR A 163 2.57 -7.94 -27.04
CA THR A 163 2.91 -8.08 -28.46
C THR A 163 4.41 -8.23 -28.72
N GLY A 164 5.25 -7.91 -27.74
CA GLY A 164 6.71 -7.87 -27.87
C GLY A 164 7.23 -6.73 -28.78
N LYS A 165 6.34 -5.85 -29.27
CA LYS A 165 6.73 -4.72 -30.14
C LYS A 165 7.48 -3.66 -29.37
N THR A 166 8.55 -3.14 -29.93
CA THR A 166 9.31 -2.02 -29.39
C THR A 166 8.47 -0.75 -29.44
N ILE A 167 8.37 -0.08 -28.27
CA ILE A 167 7.72 1.22 -28.08
C ILE A 167 8.76 2.33 -28.30
N GLY A 168 9.97 2.16 -27.75
CA GLY A 168 11.04 3.14 -27.86
C GLY A 168 12.38 2.58 -27.38
N LEU A 169 13.46 3.30 -27.69
CA LEU A 169 14.79 3.02 -27.16
C LEU A 169 15.01 3.76 -25.85
N ARG A 170 15.85 3.20 -24.99
CA ARG A 170 16.22 3.80 -23.70
C ARG A 170 17.74 3.87 -23.55
N GLU A 171 18.24 5.05 -23.21
CA GLU A 171 19.66 5.29 -22.88
C GLU A 171 20.02 4.84 -21.47
N HIS A 172 19.02 4.78 -20.59
CA HIS A 172 19.15 4.35 -19.22
C HIS A 172 17.83 3.79 -18.69
N VAL A 173 17.91 2.75 -17.88
CA VAL A 173 16.76 2.21 -17.16
C VAL A 173 17.17 1.76 -15.77
N MET A 174 16.33 2.05 -14.80
CA MET A 174 16.42 1.50 -13.45
C MET A 174 15.35 0.41 -13.28
N ILE A 175 15.76 -0.71 -12.71
CA ILE A 175 14.86 -1.81 -12.36
C ILE A 175 14.85 -1.89 -10.84
N PHE A 176 13.67 -1.75 -10.26
CA PHE A 176 13.44 -1.76 -8.82
C PHE A 176 13.06 -3.14 -8.31
N PRO A 177 13.29 -3.46 -7.02
CA PRO A 177 12.91 -4.72 -6.42
C PRO A 177 11.41 -5.04 -6.58
N ASN A 178 11.10 -6.33 -6.74
CA ASN A 178 9.71 -6.83 -6.82
C ASN A 178 9.03 -6.99 -5.45
N SER A 179 9.72 -6.64 -4.39
CA SER A 179 9.19 -6.61 -3.02
C SER A 179 9.88 -5.51 -2.25
N HIS A 180 9.16 -4.89 -1.31
CA HIS A 180 9.77 -3.95 -0.37
C HIS A 180 10.66 -4.65 0.68
N TYR A 181 10.44 -5.95 0.92
CA TYR A 181 11.21 -6.77 1.87
C TYR A 181 12.33 -7.55 1.17
N VAL A 182 13.20 -6.84 0.46
CA VAL A 182 14.41 -7.43 -0.14
C VAL A 182 15.60 -7.20 0.76
N THR A 183 16.50 -8.18 0.80
CA THR A 183 17.76 -8.07 1.54
C THR A 183 18.83 -8.94 0.90
N SER A 184 20.09 -8.66 1.20
CA SER A 184 21.22 -9.46 0.71
C SER A 184 21.21 -10.86 1.34
N LYS A 185 21.80 -11.83 0.61
CA LYS A 185 21.91 -13.21 1.11
C LYS A 185 22.62 -13.28 2.46
N ASP A 186 23.69 -12.52 2.64
CA ASP A 186 24.45 -12.47 3.90
C ASP A 186 23.63 -11.91 5.06
N LYS A 187 22.76 -10.93 4.81
CA LYS A 187 21.84 -10.41 5.82
C LYS A 187 20.76 -11.43 6.15
N MET A 188 20.23 -12.13 5.14
CA MET A 188 19.24 -13.20 5.35
C MET A 188 19.82 -14.35 6.18
N GLU A 189 21.04 -14.79 5.91
CA GLU A 189 21.71 -15.83 6.72
C GLU A 189 21.88 -15.40 8.18
N ARG A 190 22.30 -14.14 8.42
CA ARG A 190 22.40 -13.58 9.79
C ARG A 190 21.03 -13.49 10.47
N ALA A 191 19.98 -13.09 9.72
CA ALA A 191 18.63 -13.04 10.23
C ALA A 191 18.14 -14.43 10.66
N ILE A 192 18.37 -15.45 9.86
CA ILE A 192 18.03 -16.84 10.17
C ILE A 192 18.69 -17.30 11.47
N ILE A 193 19.98 -17.03 11.65
CA ILE A 193 20.70 -17.37 12.90
C ILE A 193 20.05 -16.67 14.11
N SER A 194 19.70 -15.39 13.95
CA SER A 194 19.06 -14.60 15.00
C SER A 194 17.63 -15.06 15.30
N ILE A 195 16.87 -15.48 14.30
CA ILE A 195 15.53 -16.09 14.44
C ILE A 195 15.62 -17.43 15.16
N GLU A 196 16.58 -18.27 14.78
CA GLU A 196 16.84 -19.56 15.44
C GLU A 196 17.12 -19.39 16.93
N LYS A 197 17.94 -18.39 17.29
CA LYS A 197 18.23 -18.06 18.68
C LYS A 197 16.98 -17.64 19.44
N GLU A 198 16.20 -16.69 18.91
CA GLU A 198 14.97 -16.22 19.55
C GLU A 198 13.94 -17.36 19.69
N LYS A 199 13.83 -18.24 18.68
CA LYS A 199 12.99 -19.45 18.73
C LYS A 199 13.38 -20.33 19.91
N GLN A 200 14.66 -20.62 20.08
CA GLN A 200 15.13 -21.48 21.16
C GLN A 200 14.84 -20.86 22.53
N GLU A 201 15.12 -19.58 22.70
CA GLU A 201 14.82 -18.84 23.93
C GLU A 201 13.31 -18.89 24.25
N GLN A 202 12.45 -18.75 23.23
CA GLN A 202 11.00 -18.78 23.41
C GLN A 202 10.47 -20.19 23.74
N ILE A 203 11.04 -21.24 23.15
CA ILE A 203 10.70 -22.62 23.46
C ILE A 203 11.05 -22.93 24.93
N GLU A 204 12.23 -22.54 25.40
CA GLU A 204 12.67 -22.73 26.79
C GLU A 204 11.77 -21.96 27.76
N PHE A 205 11.40 -20.71 27.41
CA PHE A 205 10.44 -19.92 28.18
C PHE A 205 9.09 -20.63 28.31
N PHE A 206 8.50 -21.15 27.23
CA PHE A 206 7.24 -21.86 27.31
C PHE A 206 7.36 -23.18 28.11
N LYS A 207 8.42 -23.95 27.93
CA LYS A 207 8.68 -25.16 28.69
C LYS A 207 8.83 -24.90 30.19
N SER A 208 9.49 -23.80 30.58
CA SER A 208 9.64 -23.40 31.99
C SER A 208 8.31 -23.06 32.66
N GLN A 209 7.30 -22.66 31.85
CA GLN A 209 5.94 -22.37 32.32
C GLN A 209 4.97 -23.55 32.15
N ASN A 210 5.48 -24.75 31.79
CA ASN A 210 4.68 -25.92 31.47
C ASN A 210 3.68 -25.76 30.32
N LYS A 211 3.99 -24.85 29.36
CA LYS A 211 3.19 -24.56 28.17
C LYS A 211 3.75 -25.36 26.98
N LEU A 212 3.52 -26.68 26.99
CA LEU A 212 4.13 -27.57 26.00
C LEU A 212 3.53 -27.42 24.60
N ILE A 213 2.25 -27.10 24.51
CA ILE A 213 1.54 -26.88 23.22
C ILE A 213 2.07 -25.63 22.55
N GLU A 214 2.23 -24.53 23.28
CA GLU A 214 2.77 -23.28 22.77
C GLU A 214 4.24 -23.44 22.33
N ALA A 215 5.02 -24.24 23.09
CA ALA A 215 6.40 -24.56 22.71
C ALA A 215 6.46 -25.32 21.37
N GLN A 216 5.60 -26.33 21.19
CA GLN A 216 5.53 -27.10 19.95
C GLN A 216 5.06 -26.22 18.77
N ARG A 217 4.00 -25.44 18.96
CA ARG A 217 3.47 -24.55 17.91
C ARG A 217 4.53 -23.59 17.37
N ILE A 218 5.25 -22.89 18.28
CA ILE A 218 6.27 -21.92 17.85
C ILE A 218 7.46 -22.61 17.17
N GLU A 219 7.83 -23.80 17.63
CA GLU A 219 8.91 -24.58 17.04
C GLU A 219 8.57 -25.02 15.61
N GLU A 220 7.42 -25.65 15.40
CA GLU A 220 6.96 -26.13 14.09
C GLU A 220 6.82 -24.98 13.10
N ARG A 221 6.12 -23.91 13.50
CA ARG A 221 5.91 -22.76 12.63
C ARG A 221 7.21 -22.07 12.23
N THR A 222 8.07 -21.82 13.21
CA THR A 222 9.32 -21.10 12.92
C THR A 222 10.28 -21.94 12.11
N ASN A 223 10.34 -23.27 12.33
CA ASN A 223 11.15 -24.17 11.50
C ASN A 223 10.71 -24.14 10.05
N PHE A 224 9.40 -24.22 9.79
CA PHE A 224 8.85 -24.13 8.44
C PHE A 224 9.20 -22.79 7.77
N ASP A 225 9.00 -21.66 8.48
CA ASP A 225 9.30 -20.34 7.97
C ASP A 225 10.81 -20.19 7.65
N ILE A 226 11.70 -20.72 8.50
CA ILE A 226 13.16 -20.74 8.29
C ILE A 226 13.54 -21.57 7.05
N GLU A 227 12.93 -22.75 6.88
CA GLU A 227 13.18 -23.60 5.72
C GLU A 227 12.81 -22.89 4.42
N MET A 228 11.63 -22.29 4.39
CA MET A 228 11.19 -21.46 3.24
C MET A 228 12.14 -20.32 2.96
N MET A 229 12.61 -19.60 4.00
CA MET A 229 13.59 -18.50 3.82
C MET A 229 14.93 -19.00 3.28
N LYS A 230 15.39 -20.19 3.68
CA LYS A 230 16.64 -20.80 3.17
C LYS A 230 16.53 -21.18 1.69
N GLU A 231 15.40 -21.76 1.29
CA GLU A 231 15.19 -22.28 -0.07
C GLU A 231 14.83 -21.17 -1.08
N THR A 232 13.96 -20.26 -0.70
CA THR A 232 13.38 -19.28 -1.64
C THR A 232 13.76 -17.82 -1.34
N GLY A 233 14.40 -17.55 -0.19
CA GLY A 233 14.63 -16.20 0.30
C GLY A 233 13.37 -15.50 0.85
N PHE A 234 12.24 -16.21 0.98
CA PHE A 234 10.95 -15.67 1.39
C PHE A 234 10.13 -16.70 2.19
N CYS A 235 9.25 -16.21 3.07
CA CYS A 235 8.19 -17.03 3.69
C CYS A 235 6.90 -16.23 3.83
N GLN A 236 5.78 -16.91 3.94
CA GLN A 236 4.49 -16.23 4.20
C GLN A 236 4.50 -15.57 5.58
N GLY A 237 4.27 -14.25 5.61
CA GLY A 237 4.36 -13.47 6.85
C GLY A 237 5.79 -13.06 7.21
N ILE A 238 6.69 -12.99 6.24
CA ILE A 238 8.09 -12.56 6.40
C ILE A 238 8.22 -11.22 7.15
N GLU A 239 7.22 -10.36 7.05
CA GLU A 239 7.14 -9.10 7.78
C GLU A 239 7.25 -9.27 9.31
N ASN A 240 6.81 -10.42 9.87
CA ASN A 240 6.95 -10.71 11.30
C ASN A 240 8.40 -10.91 11.74
N TYR A 241 9.29 -11.14 10.81
CA TYR A 241 10.74 -11.27 11.01
C TYR A 241 11.51 -10.01 10.58
N SER A 242 10.82 -8.93 10.23
CA SER A 242 11.43 -7.69 9.69
C SER A 242 12.53 -7.10 10.58
N ARG A 243 12.42 -7.24 11.91
CA ARG A 243 13.46 -6.83 12.86
C ARG A 243 14.77 -7.58 12.64
N HIS A 244 14.70 -8.90 12.50
CA HIS A 244 15.88 -9.74 12.27
C HIS A 244 16.50 -9.47 10.90
N ILE A 245 15.66 -9.35 9.86
CA ILE A 245 16.09 -9.10 8.49
C ILE A 245 16.82 -7.75 8.38
N SER A 246 16.29 -6.71 9.00
CA SER A 246 16.91 -5.38 9.02
C SER A 246 18.04 -5.23 10.06
N GLY A 247 18.21 -6.20 10.96
CA GLY A 247 19.22 -6.14 12.03
C GLY A 247 18.92 -5.08 13.09
N ARG A 248 17.69 -4.62 13.22
CA ARG A 248 17.28 -3.60 14.19
C ARG A 248 17.24 -4.16 15.63
N ALA A 249 17.46 -3.27 16.61
CA ALA A 249 17.31 -3.61 18.01
C ALA A 249 15.84 -3.94 18.36
N PRO A 250 15.59 -4.82 19.34
CA PRO A 250 14.24 -5.06 19.84
C PRO A 250 13.55 -3.77 20.28
N GLY A 251 12.26 -3.60 19.92
CA GLY A 251 11.45 -2.43 20.25
C GLY A 251 11.71 -1.19 19.40
N SER A 252 12.72 -1.20 18.52
CA SER A 252 13.00 -0.06 17.63
C SER A 252 11.88 0.17 16.62
N ALA A 253 11.73 1.41 16.16
CA ALA A 253 10.78 1.79 15.13
C ALA A 253 11.02 1.02 13.82
N PRO A 254 9.98 0.54 13.13
CA PRO A 254 10.12 -0.04 11.81
C PRO A 254 10.48 1.03 10.77
N PHE A 255 11.09 0.63 9.67
CA PHE A 255 11.17 1.46 8.48
C PHE A 255 9.77 1.58 7.86
N THR A 256 9.44 2.76 7.40
CA THR A 256 8.12 3.09 6.83
C THR A 256 8.29 3.91 5.56
N LEU A 257 7.21 4.31 4.91
CA LEU A 257 7.30 5.19 3.74
C LEU A 257 8.08 6.49 4.04
N PHE A 258 7.99 7.02 5.27
CA PHE A 258 8.71 8.23 5.67
C PHE A 258 10.24 8.09 5.58
N ASP A 259 10.75 6.87 5.76
CA ASP A 259 12.19 6.61 5.71
C ASP A 259 12.74 6.54 4.27
N TYR A 260 11.84 6.51 3.25
CA TYR A 260 12.18 6.60 1.82
C TYR A 260 12.25 8.05 1.32
N PHE A 261 11.60 8.99 2.03
CA PHE A 261 11.65 10.41 1.66
C PHE A 261 13.00 11.06 2.01
N PRO A 262 13.41 12.09 1.26
CA PRO A 262 14.48 12.98 1.71
C PRO A 262 14.07 13.67 3.02
N LYS A 263 15.04 14.00 3.87
CA LYS A 263 14.76 14.55 5.22
C LYS A 263 14.01 15.90 5.22
N ASP A 264 14.04 16.62 4.13
CA ASP A 264 13.46 17.95 3.97
C ASP A 264 12.07 17.93 3.29
N PHE A 265 11.35 16.80 3.34
CA PHE A 265 10.02 16.71 2.76
C PHE A 265 8.98 17.53 3.54
N LEU A 266 7.92 17.94 2.85
CA LEU A 266 6.75 18.58 3.43
C LEU A 266 5.62 17.56 3.57
N LEU A 267 5.08 17.41 4.77
CA LEU A 267 3.90 16.58 5.05
C LEU A 267 2.63 17.46 5.10
N LEU A 268 1.64 17.11 4.28
CA LEU A 268 0.29 17.69 4.38
C LEU A 268 -0.63 16.64 5.00
N ILE A 269 -1.32 17.01 6.06
CA ILE A 269 -2.28 16.12 6.76
C ILE A 269 -3.68 16.67 6.51
N ASP A 270 -4.38 16.02 5.59
CA ASP A 270 -5.77 16.35 5.28
C ASP A 270 -6.71 15.81 6.35
N GLU A 271 -7.78 16.56 6.66
CA GLU A 271 -8.71 16.27 7.76
C GLU A 271 -7.95 15.89 9.06
N SER A 272 -6.97 16.71 9.42
CA SER A 272 -6.01 16.41 10.50
C SER A 272 -6.69 16.09 11.83
N HIS A 273 -7.82 16.75 12.15
CA HIS A 273 -8.63 16.48 13.34
C HIS A 273 -9.14 15.02 13.44
N ALA A 274 -9.25 14.32 12.31
CA ALA A 274 -9.60 12.89 12.25
C ALA A 274 -8.36 12.01 12.06
N THR A 275 -7.40 12.46 11.25
CA THR A 275 -6.20 11.69 10.88
C THR A 275 -5.24 11.53 12.07
N ILE A 276 -4.99 12.56 12.84
CA ILE A 276 -4.08 12.51 13.99
C ILE A 276 -4.55 11.51 15.08
N PRO A 277 -5.83 11.54 15.52
CA PRO A 277 -6.33 10.51 16.43
C PRO A 277 -6.23 9.09 15.87
N GLN A 278 -6.44 8.90 14.55
CA GLN A 278 -6.28 7.61 13.91
C GLN A 278 -4.83 7.11 13.99
N VAL A 279 -3.85 7.95 13.67
CA VAL A 279 -2.41 7.61 13.77
C VAL A 279 -2.06 7.19 15.19
N ARG A 280 -2.56 7.91 16.22
CA ARG A 280 -2.35 7.57 17.65
C ARG A 280 -2.92 6.21 18.04
N ALA A 281 -4.07 5.84 17.52
CA ALA A 281 -4.78 4.62 17.89
C ALA A 281 -4.21 3.35 17.25
N MET A 282 -3.56 3.45 16.08
CA MET A 282 -3.16 2.29 15.28
C MET A 282 -2.20 1.35 15.99
N TYR A 283 -1.21 1.88 16.72
CA TYR A 283 -0.24 1.07 17.45
C TYR A 283 -0.91 0.16 18.49
N ASN A 284 -1.80 0.69 19.30
CA ASN A 284 -2.44 -0.05 20.39
C ASN A 284 -3.32 -1.20 19.85
N GLY A 285 -4.02 -0.97 18.75
CA GLY A 285 -4.83 -2.01 18.10
C GLY A 285 -4.00 -3.17 17.58
N ASP A 286 -2.87 -2.88 16.90
CA ASP A 286 -1.95 -3.90 16.41
C ASP A 286 -1.30 -4.68 17.57
N ARG A 287 -0.85 -3.98 18.62
CA ARG A 287 -0.25 -4.58 19.80
C ARG A 287 -1.17 -5.58 20.49
N ALA A 288 -2.43 -5.18 20.76
CA ALA A 288 -3.40 -6.04 21.43
C ALA A 288 -3.67 -7.34 20.67
N ARG A 289 -3.73 -7.29 19.35
CA ARG A 289 -3.87 -8.46 18.49
C ARG A 289 -2.66 -9.39 18.59
N LYS A 290 -1.45 -8.86 18.54
CA LYS A 290 -0.20 -9.63 18.59
C LYS A 290 0.08 -10.21 19.97
N ASP A 291 -0.39 -9.60 21.03
CA ASP A 291 -0.27 -10.14 22.39
C ASP A 291 -0.82 -11.55 22.49
N SER A 292 -1.99 -11.82 21.90
CA SER A 292 -2.55 -13.19 21.85
C SER A 292 -1.68 -14.13 21.01
N LEU A 293 -1.20 -13.72 19.84
CA LEU A 293 -0.38 -14.56 18.97
C LEU A 293 0.94 -14.98 19.60
N VAL A 294 1.63 -14.05 20.25
CA VAL A 294 2.91 -14.32 20.93
C VAL A 294 2.69 -15.13 22.21
N LYS A 295 1.71 -14.76 23.03
CA LYS A 295 1.43 -15.42 24.31
C LYS A 295 1.05 -16.91 24.17
N TYR A 296 0.43 -17.28 23.05
CA TYR A 296 -0.03 -18.64 22.77
C TYR A 296 0.80 -19.38 21.71
N GLY A 297 2.01 -18.91 21.42
CA GLY A 297 3.01 -19.63 20.61
C GLY A 297 2.75 -19.64 19.09
N PHE A 298 1.94 -18.73 18.56
CA PHE A 298 1.73 -18.60 17.11
C PHE A 298 2.79 -17.74 16.44
N ARG A 299 3.40 -16.78 17.16
CA ARG A 299 4.46 -15.90 16.65
C ARG A 299 5.54 -15.68 17.71
N LEU A 300 6.78 -15.44 17.22
CA LEU A 300 7.90 -15.02 18.06
C LEU A 300 7.69 -13.59 18.60
N PRO A 301 8.33 -13.23 19.72
CA PRO A 301 8.28 -11.87 20.24
C PRO A 301 8.69 -10.78 19.23
N SER A 302 9.60 -11.09 18.30
CA SER A 302 9.99 -10.18 17.21
C SER A 302 8.83 -9.71 16.33
N ALA A 303 7.71 -10.45 16.29
CA ALA A 303 6.51 -10.02 15.57
C ALA A 303 5.92 -8.71 16.11
N TYR A 304 6.18 -8.36 17.38
CA TYR A 304 5.80 -7.06 17.94
C TYR A 304 6.46 -5.88 17.22
N ASP A 305 7.63 -6.07 16.64
CA ASP A 305 8.41 -5.03 15.98
C ASP A 305 8.00 -4.80 14.51
N ASN A 306 7.12 -5.67 13.96
CA ASN A 306 6.37 -5.40 12.74
C ASN A 306 5.07 -4.69 13.08
N ARG A 307 5.10 -3.40 13.23
CA ARG A 307 4.02 -2.57 13.77
C ARG A 307 3.92 -1.23 13.06
N PRO A 308 2.82 -0.52 13.18
CA PRO A 308 2.81 0.90 12.81
C PRO A 308 3.72 1.70 13.75
N LEU A 309 4.12 2.88 13.31
CA LEU A 309 4.84 3.82 14.17
C LEU A 309 4.03 4.13 15.43
N MET A 310 4.70 4.27 16.55
CA MET A 310 4.15 4.98 17.69
C MET A 310 4.01 6.46 17.34
N PHE A 311 3.13 7.17 18.05
CA PHE A 311 2.86 8.56 17.70
C PHE A 311 4.08 9.47 17.82
N ASN A 312 4.88 9.30 18.88
CA ASN A 312 6.14 10.01 19.05
C ASN A 312 7.16 9.69 17.93
N GLU A 313 7.23 8.45 17.50
CA GLU A 313 8.09 8.04 16.38
C GLU A 313 7.65 8.64 15.04
N PHE A 314 6.34 8.85 14.87
CA PHE A 314 5.78 9.57 13.73
C PHE A 314 6.19 11.06 13.80
N GLU A 315 6.04 11.72 14.95
CA GLU A 315 6.43 13.12 15.13
C GLU A 315 7.93 13.35 14.85
N GLU A 316 8.79 12.43 15.30
CA GLU A 316 10.24 12.50 15.07
C GLU A 316 10.65 12.44 13.58
N ARG A 317 9.82 11.84 12.71
CA ARG A 317 10.08 11.73 11.27
C ARG A 317 9.59 12.92 10.46
N VAL A 318 8.71 13.71 11.04
CA VAL A 318 8.12 14.89 10.38
C VAL A 318 9.06 16.08 10.51
N ASN A 319 9.48 16.66 9.37
CA ASN A 319 10.30 17.87 9.35
C ASN A 319 9.42 19.13 9.28
N GLN A 320 8.57 19.21 8.27
CA GLN A 320 7.61 20.29 8.06
C GLN A 320 6.22 19.69 7.90
N VAL A 321 5.22 20.29 8.55
CA VAL A 321 3.85 19.81 8.47
C VAL A 321 2.87 20.96 8.21
N LEU A 322 1.89 20.69 7.35
CA LEU A 322 0.72 21.53 7.14
C LEU A 322 -0.52 20.73 7.52
N PHE A 323 -1.22 21.18 8.54
CA PHE A 323 -2.52 20.65 8.93
C PHE A 323 -3.62 21.31 8.13
N VAL A 324 -4.49 20.52 7.51
CA VAL A 324 -5.68 21.00 6.80
C VAL A 324 -6.92 20.45 7.51
N SER A 325 -7.80 21.34 7.97
CA SER A 325 -9.00 20.94 8.70
C SER A 325 -10.05 22.07 8.69
N ALA A 326 -11.31 21.71 8.50
CA ALA A 326 -12.42 22.63 8.72
C ALA A 326 -12.73 22.84 10.22
N THR A 327 -12.35 21.87 11.06
CA THR A 327 -12.62 21.85 12.52
C THR A 327 -11.37 21.41 13.28
N PRO A 328 -10.30 22.21 13.29
CA PRO A 328 -9.04 21.84 13.93
C PRO A 328 -9.23 21.56 15.43
N ALA A 329 -8.58 20.51 15.93
CA ALA A 329 -8.60 20.10 17.33
C ALA A 329 -7.45 20.76 18.13
N ASP A 330 -7.31 20.37 19.39
CA ASP A 330 -6.32 20.99 20.28
C ASP A 330 -4.88 20.71 19.83
N TYR A 331 -4.62 19.52 19.27
CA TYR A 331 -3.29 19.17 18.76
C TYR A 331 -2.81 20.14 17.68
N GLU A 332 -3.64 20.43 16.68
CA GLU A 332 -3.31 21.37 15.62
C GLU A 332 -3.09 22.78 16.16
N LYS A 333 -3.93 23.23 17.08
CA LYS A 333 -3.82 24.55 17.69
C LYS A 333 -2.53 24.71 18.50
N GLU A 334 -2.17 23.69 19.29
CA GLU A 334 -0.95 23.70 20.10
C GLU A 334 0.31 23.72 19.22
N HIS A 335 0.32 23.00 18.09
CA HIS A 335 1.49 22.90 17.22
C HIS A 335 1.59 24.05 16.20
N SER A 336 0.47 24.58 15.72
CA SER A 336 0.45 25.72 14.78
C SER A 336 0.68 27.05 15.46
N LYS A 337 0.32 27.21 16.76
CA LYS A 337 0.41 28.48 17.49
C LYS A 337 -0.22 29.62 16.70
N ASP A 338 0.58 30.64 16.37
CA ASP A 338 0.15 31.81 15.61
C ASP A 338 0.16 31.61 14.08
N ASN A 339 0.65 30.44 13.61
CA ASN A 339 0.74 30.11 12.18
C ASN A 339 -0.57 29.47 11.67
N VAL A 340 -1.69 30.15 11.88
CA VAL A 340 -3.00 29.70 11.42
C VAL A 340 -3.47 30.59 10.27
N VAL A 341 -3.82 29.96 9.15
CA VAL A 341 -4.40 30.63 7.98
C VAL A 341 -5.84 30.18 7.83
N GLU A 342 -6.75 31.14 7.86
CA GLU A 342 -8.18 30.87 7.64
C GLU A 342 -8.55 31.09 6.18
N GLN A 343 -9.16 30.08 5.56
CA GLN A 343 -9.72 30.20 4.22
C GLN A 343 -11.25 30.12 4.29
N ILE A 344 -11.88 31.24 4.56
CA ILE A 344 -13.33 31.34 4.77
C ILE A 344 -14.06 31.69 3.47
N ILE A 345 -13.33 32.15 2.47
CA ILE A 345 -13.90 32.61 1.20
C ILE A 345 -14.41 31.46 0.37
N ARG A 346 -15.67 31.54 -0.06
CA ARG A 346 -16.27 30.67 -1.05
C ARG A 346 -16.25 31.35 -2.44
N PRO A 347 -15.18 31.22 -3.23
CA PRO A 347 -14.97 32.02 -4.46
C PRO A 347 -15.98 31.70 -5.58
N THR A 348 -16.67 30.57 -5.49
CA THR A 348 -17.66 30.13 -6.47
C THR A 348 -18.92 31.03 -6.50
N GLY A 349 -19.16 31.87 -5.49
CA GLY A 349 -20.38 32.66 -5.35
C GLY A 349 -21.67 31.84 -5.18
N LEU A 350 -21.56 30.52 -5.03
CA LEU A 350 -22.70 29.63 -4.81
C LEU A 350 -23.19 29.78 -3.36
N LEU A 351 -24.48 30.04 -3.21
CA LEU A 351 -25.13 30.06 -1.90
C LEU A 351 -25.26 28.65 -1.35
N ASP A 352 -25.44 28.55 -0.03
CA ASP A 352 -25.80 27.29 0.60
C ASP A 352 -27.11 26.76 0.02
N PRO A 353 -27.25 25.43 -0.13
CA PRO A 353 -28.45 24.84 -0.67
C PRO A 353 -29.66 25.15 0.21
N LYS A 354 -30.80 25.46 -0.44
CA LYS A 354 -32.06 25.59 0.26
C LYS A 354 -32.46 24.26 0.88
N ILE A 355 -32.66 24.25 2.19
CA ILE A 355 -33.11 23.06 2.91
C ILE A 355 -34.62 23.06 2.99
N GLU A 356 -35.24 21.95 2.58
CA GLU A 356 -36.69 21.72 2.68
C GLU A 356 -36.92 20.44 3.49
N VAL A 357 -37.64 20.54 4.60
CA VAL A 357 -37.99 19.40 5.45
C VAL A 357 -39.34 18.90 5.03
N LYS A 358 -39.43 17.61 4.68
CA LYS A 358 -40.66 16.95 4.24
C LYS A 358 -41.07 15.79 5.15
N PRO A 359 -42.34 15.41 5.23
CA PRO A 359 -42.81 14.25 5.96
C PRO A 359 -42.18 12.95 5.44
N VAL A 360 -41.95 11.99 6.34
CA VAL A 360 -41.41 10.66 5.98
C VAL A 360 -42.44 9.84 5.16
N GLN A 361 -43.72 10.09 5.34
CA GLN A 361 -44.78 9.39 4.61
C GLN A 361 -44.67 9.67 3.11
N ASN A 362 -44.70 8.62 2.29
CA ASN A 362 -44.53 8.65 0.83
C ASN A 362 -43.19 9.26 0.36
N GLN A 363 -42.15 9.22 1.20
CA GLN A 363 -40.84 9.82 0.89
C GLN A 363 -40.18 9.26 -0.38
N VAL A 364 -40.43 7.98 -0.72
CA VAL A 364 -39.85 7.35 -1.92
C VAL A 364 -40.53 7.84 -3.18
N ASP A 365 -41.86 8.02 -3.16
CA ASP A 365 -42.58 8.56 -4.30
C ASP A 365 -42.25 10.00 -4.56
N ASP A 366 -42.14 10.83 -3.51
CA ASP A 366 -41.67 12.21 -3.63
C ASP A 366 -40.22 12.26 -4.16
N LEU A 367 -39.34 11.38 -3.69
CA LEU A 367 -37.96 11.28 -4.20
C LEU A 367 -37.93 10.98 -5.71
N ILE A 368 -38.76 10.04 -6.18
CA ILE A 368 -38.83 9.69 -7.60
C ILE A 368 -39.30 10.88 -8.43
N GLU A 369 -40.30 11.62 -7.95
CA GLU A 369 -40.79 12.84 -8.61
C GLU A 369 -39.67 13.89 -8.69
N GLN A 370 -38.97 14.13 -7.59
CA GLN A 370 -37.84 15.08 -7.57
C GLN A 370 -36.70 14.65 -8.50
N ILE A 371 -36.38 13.37 -8.55
CA ILE A 371 -35.37 12.86 -9.51
C ILE A 371 -35.81 13.15 -10.94
N ARG A 372 -37.03 12.86 -11.31
CA ARG A 372 -37.55 13.12 -12.67
C ARG A 372 -37.48 14.60 -13.05
N LEU A 373 -37.90 15.48 -12.12
CA LEU A 373 -37.83 16.93 -12.32
C LEU A 373 -36.38 17.44 -12.53
N ARG A 374 -35.42 16.90 -11.78
CA ARG A 374 -34.01 17.27 -11.91
C ARG A 374 -33.40 16.72 -13.20
N VAL A 375 -33.72 15.50 -13.56
CA VAL A 375 -33.25 14.88 -14.82
C VAL A 375 -33.76 15.67 -16.04
N GLN A 376 -35.01 16.14 -16.02
CA GLN A 376 -35.54 17.02 -17.10
C GLN A 376 -34.74 18.33 -17.24
N LYS A 377 -34.13 18.82 -16.16
CA LYS A 377 -33.26 19.98 -16.16
C LYS A 377 -31.77 19.66 -16.44
N ASN A 378 -31.47 18.43 -16.78
CA ASN A 378 -30.08 17.95 -16.91
C ASN A 378 -29.25 18.05 -15.63
N GLU A 379 -29.88 18.05 -14.47
CA GLU A 379 -29.25 18.05 -13.15
C GLU A 379 -29.00 16.63 -12.64
N ARG A 380 -28.26 16.49 -11.52
CA ARG A 380 -27.95 15.24 -10.82
C ARG A 380 -28.53 15.25 -9.42
N VAL A 381 -28.84 14.08 -8.90
CA VAL A 381 -29.36 13.88 -7.54
C VAL A 381 -28.43 12.97 -6.75
N LEU A 382 -28.05 13.42 -5.56
CA LEU A 382 -27.38 12.59 -4.56
C LEU A 382 -28.39 12.23 -3.47
N VAL A 383 -28.51 10.95 -3.16
CA VAL A 383 -29.41 10.43 -2.14
C VAL A 383 -28.60 9.80 -1.03
N THR A 384 -28.77 10.26 0.20
CA THR A 384 -28.11 9.69 1.37
C THR A 384 -29.08 8.81 2.13
N THR A 385 -28.65 7.59 2.48
CA THR A 385 -29.42 6.63 3.27
C THR A 385 -28.73 6.34 4.62
N LEU A 386 -29.48 5.85 5.59
CA LEU A 386 -28.95 5.55 6.93
C LEU A 386 -28.09 4.28 6.97
N THR A 387 -28.31 3.34 6.06
CA THR A 387 -27.59 2.06 6.05
C THR A 387 -27.17 1.66 4.64
N LYS A 388 -26.11 0.81 4.54
CA LYS A 388 -25.65 0.22 3.28
C LYS A 388 -26.78 -0.54 2.57
N LYS A 389 -27.48 -1.38 3.33
CA LYS A 389 -28.59 -2.18 2.80
C LYS A 389 -29.70 -1.30 2.21
N MET A 390 -30.07 -0.20 2.88
CA MET A 390 -31.03 0.75 2.32
C MET A 390 -30.54 1.36 1.00
N ALA A 391 -29.24 1.66 0.86
CA ALA A 391 -28.70 2.16 -0.39
C ALA A 391 -28.82 1.13 -1.52
N GLU A 392 -28.51 -0.11 -1.25
CA GLU A 392 -28.61 -1.22 -2.22
C GLU A 392 -30.06 -1.52 -2.62
N ASP A 393 -30.95 -1.62 -1.63
CA ASP A 393 -32.39 -1.89 -1.85
C ASP A 393 -33.05 -0.75 -2.64
N LEU A 394 -32.79 0.50 -2.27
CA LEU A 394 -33.30 1.68 -2.97
C LEU A 394 -32.75 1.74 -4.40
N THR A 395 -31.47 1.45 -4.60
CA THR A 395 -30.87 1.41 -5.94
C THR A 395 -31.53 0.34 -6.81
N SER A 396 -31.76 -0.85 -6.28
CA SER A 396 -32.44 -1.94 -6.99
C SER A 396 -33.85 -1.55 -7.38
N TYR A 397 -34.59 -0.89 -6.48
CA TYR A 397 -35.92 -0.39 -6.75
C TYR A 397 -35.93 0.70 -7.82
N LEU A 398 -35.04 1.71 -7.74
CA LEU A 398 -34.93 2.78 -8.74
C LEU A 398 -34.55 2.23 -10.12
N LYS A 399 -33.64 1.23 -10.19
CA LYS A 399 -33.31 0.54 -11.44
C LYS A 399 -34.53 -0.15 -12.07
N SER A 400 -35.44 -0.74 -11.26
CA SER A 400 -36.66 -1.37 -11.78
C SER A 400 -37.65 -0.36 -12.40
N LEU A 401 -37.43 0.93 -12.14
CA LEU A 401 -38.19 2.04 -12.72
C LEU A 401 -37.46 2.75 -13.87
N ASP A 402 -36.43 2.08 -14.45
CA ASP A 402 -35.55 2.62 -15.54
C ASP A 402 -34.79 3.92 -15.18
N ILE A 403 -34.60 4.17 -13.89
CA ILE A 403 -33.79 5.29 -13.45
C ILE A 403 -32.30 4.87 -13.46
N LYS A 404 -31.46 5.65 -14.13
CA LYS A 404 -30.01 5.46 -14.11
C LYS A 404 -29.48 5.84 -12.72
N VAL A 405 -29.02 4.87 -11.97
CA VAL A 405 -28.60 5.04 -10.57
C VAL A 405 -27.48 4.08 -10.22
N ASN A 406 -26.58 4.52 -9.35
CA ASN A 406 -25.59 3.68 -8.70
C ASN A 406 -25.56 3.99 -7.21
N TYR A 407 -25.05 3.03 -6.40
CA TYR A 407 -24.85 3.26 -4.97
C TYR A 407 -23.35 3.34 -4.65
N MET A 408 -23.03 3.95 -3.51
CA MET A 408 -21.65 4.06 -3.02
C MET A 408 -21.65 3.97 -1.50
N HIS A 409 -20.93 3.01 -0.94
CA HIS A 409 -20.71 2.86 0.51
C HIS A 409 -19.31 2.30 0.80
N SER A 410 -19.01 2.00 2.08
CA SER A 410 -17.65 1.63 2.51
C SER A 410 -17.08 0.37 1.84
N ASP A 411 -17.95 -0.57 1.39
CA ASP A 411 -17.52 -1.84 0.83
C ASP A 411 -17.15 -1.75 -0.68
N ILE A 412 -17.48 -0.62 -1.32
CA ILE A 412 -17.08 -0.36 -2.71
C ILE A 412 -15.57 -0.06 -2.75
N LYS A 413 -14.87 -0.76 -3.63
CA LYS A 413 -13.42 -0.62 -3.82
C LYS A 413 -13.02 0.80 -4.26
N ALA A 414 -11.80 1.22 -3.91
CA ALA A 414 -11.35 2.60 -4.16
C ALA A 414 -11.40 3.00 -5.64
N LEU A 415 -10.97 2.12 -6.55
CA LEU A 415 -10.98 2.38 -7.99
C LEU A 415 -12.40 2.44 -8.54
N GLU A 416 -13.28 1.55 -8.11
CA GLU A 416 -14.68 1.55 -8.50
C GLU A 416 -15.40 2.84 -8.05
N ARG A 417 -15.09 3.36 -6.84
CA ARG A 417 -15.61 4.66 -6.40
C ARG A 417 -15.21 5.80 -7.34
N MET A 418 -13.96 5.81 -7.78
CA MET A 418 -13.47 6.81 -8.74
C MET A 418 -14.26 6.74 -10.05
N GLU A 419 -14.54 5.53 -10.52
CA GLU A 419 -15.33 5.30 -11.73
C GLU A 419 -16.79 5.75 -11.57
N ILE A 420 -17.43 5.43 -10.45
CA ILE A 420 -18.82 5.88 -10.14
C ILE A 420 -18.88 7.41 -10.14
N ILE A 421 -17.96 8.09 -9.44
CA ILE A 421 -17.91 9.56 -9.39
C ILE A 421 -17.66 10.15 -10.78
N ARG A 422 -16.75 9.57 -11.56
CA ARG A 422 -16.48 9.99 -12.94
C ARG A 422 -17.74 9.82 -13.82
N ASN A 423 -18.42 8.69 -13.71
CA ASN A 423 -19.63 8.41 -14.48
C ASN A 423 -20.77 9.37 -14.12
N LEU A 424 -20.91 9.74 -12.84
CA LEU A 424 -21.85 10.78 -12.40
C LEU A 424 -21.54 12.12 -13.05
N ARG A 425 -20.26 12.55 -13.03
CA ARG A 425 -19.81 13.82 -13.67
C ARG A 425 -20.02 13.80 -15.18
N LEU A 426 -19.76 12.68 -15.84
CA LEU A 426 -19.92 12.47 -17.28
C LEU A 426 -21.38 12.19 -17.72
N ARG A 427 -22.33 12.24 -16.82
CA ARG A 427 -23.77 11.99 -17.12
C ARG A 427 -24.07 10.58 -17.64
N ARG A 428 -23.31 9.60 -17.22
CA ARG A 428 -23.55 8.20 -17.59
C ARG A 428 -24.46 7.47 -16.61
N ILE A 429 -24.59 7.99 -15.40
CA ILE A 429 -25.50 7.59 -14.32
C ILE A 429 -26.24 8.82 -13.79
#